data_07dd414f7d4cfd72af45efda3c56e038
#
_entry.id   07dd414f7d4cfd72af45efda3c56e038
#
_cell.length_a   1.000
_cell.length_b   1.000
_cell.length_c   1.000
_cell.angle_alpha   90.00
_cell.angle_beta   90.00
_cell.angle_gamma   90.00
#
_symmetry.space_group_name_H-M   'P 1'
#
loop_
_entity.id
_entity.type
_entity.pdbx_description
1 polymer ?
#
loop_
_entity_poly.entity_id
_entity_poly.type
_entity_poly.pdbx_seq_one_letter_code
_entity_poly.pdbx_strand_id
1 'polypeptide(L)'
;MNKTVKIVLITGLAIIAICGVLAIVALFRPGIIRDIQTKPACKVADAFMSDIQNGDLGGAYTLVSDDIRQNAGNAGALPVYLGILKPIVSFDRGFSMINDDRSEVTVAYFVVFGDQTEAAILLSLIKNDEEWEIMDVSVIKN
;
A
#
# COMPACT_ATOMS: atom_id res chain seq x y z
N MET A 1 1.68 44.48 -37.49
CA MET A 1 2.37 43.32 -36.89
C MET A 1 2.93 42.46 -38.03
N ASN A 2 4.24 42.27 -38.04
CA ASN A 2 4.94 41.52 -39.11
C ASN A 2 4.50 40.03 -39.11
N LYS A 3 4.42 39.44 -40.34
CA LYS A 3 4.01 38.03 -40.50
C LYS A 3 4.84 37.06 -39.60
N THR A 4 6.12 37.36 -39.43
CA THR A 4 7.05 36.60 -38.57
C THR A 4 6.65 36.64 -37.10
N VAL A 5 6.20 37.78 -36.58
CA VAL A 5 5.75 37.94 -35.17
C VAL A 5 4.45 37.17 -34.94
N LYS A 6 3.53 37.12 -35.90
CA LYS A 6 2.31 36.31 -35.80
C LYS A 6 2.61 34.80 -35.73
N ILE A 7 3.55 34.32 -36.54
CA ILE A 7 3.94 32.91 -36.57
C ILE A 7 4.58 32.51 -35.23
N VAL A 8 5.49 33.33 -34.71
CA VAL A 8 6.15 33.06 -33.41
C VAL A 8 5.14 33.06 -32.25
N LEU A 9 4.15 33.94 -32.27
CA LEU A 9 3.13 34.04 -31.24
C LEU A 9 2.17 32.83 -31.26
N ILE A 10 1.77 32.38 -32.46
CA ILE A 10 0.90 31.21 -32.64
C ILE A 10 1.62 29.92 -32.25
N THR A 11 2.89 29.75 -32.65
CA THR A 11 3.69 28.58 -32.25
C THR A 11 3.98 28.55 -30.75
N GLY A 12 4.27 29.69 -30.13
CA GLY A 12 4.47 29.80 -28.70
C GLY A 12 3.21 29.39 -27.88
N LEU A 13 2.04 29.89 -28.33
CA LEU A 13 0.76 29.56 -27.67
C LEU A 13 0.39 28.07 -27.81
N ALA A 14 0.67 27.47 -28.98
CA ALA A 14 0.43 26.06 -29.23
C ALA A 14 1.30 25.16 -28.34
N ILE A 15 2.58 25.52 -28.15
CA ILE A 15 3.49 24.75 -27.27
C ILE A 15 3.04 24.83 -25.81
N ILE A 16 2.62 25.98 -25.31
CA ILE A 16 2.10 26.15 -23.96
C ILE A 16 0.82 25.34 -23.75
N ALA A 17 -0.08 25.34 -24.75
CA ALA A 17 -1.32 24.54 -24.69
C ALA A 17 -1.03 23.02 -24.64
N ILE A 18 -0.10 22.53 -25.45
CA ILE A 18 0.30 21.12 -25.49
C ILE A 18 0.98 20.72 -24.18
N CYS A 19 1.89 21.54 -23.63
CA CYS A 19 2.52 21.30 -22.35
C CYS A 19 1.52 21.29 -21.19
N GLY A 20 0.51 22.19 -21.23
CA GLY A 20 -0.56 22.23 -20.24
C GLY A 20 -1.44 20.99 -20.26
N VAL A 21 -1.83 20.51 -21.45
CA VAL A 21 -2.62 19.29 -21.62
C VAL A 21 -1.83 18.05 -21.16
N LEU A 22 -0.53 17.96 -21.53
CA LEU A 22 0.32 16.86 -21.08
C LEU A 22 0.52 16.84 -19.56
N ALA A 23 0.66 18.00 -18.92
CA ALA A 23 0.74 18.10 -17.48
C ALA A 23 -0.56 17.66 -16.79
N ILE A 24 -1.72 18.07 -17.33
CA ILE A 24 -3.04 17.64 -16.83
C ILE A 24 -3.22 16.14 -17.01
N VAL A 25 -2.89 15.56 -18.16
CA VAL A 25 -2.99 14.11 -18.41
C VAL A 25 -2.04 13.33 -17.51
N ALA A 26 -0.85 13.85 -17.20
CA ALA A 26 0.09 13.23 -16.26
C ALA A 26 -0.43 13.25 -14.81
N LEU A 27 -1.11 14.34 -14.41
CA LEU A 27 -1.73 14.48 -13.08
C LEU A 27 -2.98 13.60 -12.93
N PHE A 28 -3.70 13.35 -14.02
CA PHE A 28 -4.90 12.50 -14.04
C PHE A 28 -4.61 11.02 -14.36
N ARG A 29 -3.35 10.57 -14.35
CA ARG A 29 -3.07 9.12 -14.40
C ARG A 29 -3.67 8.46 -13.16
N PRO A 30 -4.62 7.53 -13.34
CA PRO A 30 -5.32 6.88 -12.22
C PRO A 30 -4.37 6.16 -11.25
N GLY A 31 -3.16 5.80 -11.67
CA GLY A 31 -2.14 5.20 -10.82
C GLY A 31 -1.57 6.15 -9.76
N ILE A 32 -1.29 7.41 -10.12
CA ILE A 32 -0.69 8.38 -9.18
C ILE A 32 -1.65 8.74 -8.05
N ILE A 33 -2.94 8.90 -8.38
CA ILE A 33 -3.97 9.23 -7.38
C ILE A 33 -4.19 8.04 -6.44
N ARG A 34 -4.17 6.80 -6.95
CA ARG A 34 -4.27 5.58 -6.13
C ARG A 34 -3.11 5.46 -5.17
N ASP A 35 -1.87 5.69 -5.61
CA ASP A 35 -0.68 5.62 -4.77
C ASP A 35 -0.71 6.64 -3.62
N ILE A 36 -1.18 7.86 -3.87
CA ILE A 36 -1.32 8.89 -2.83
C ILE A 36 -2.37 8.47 -1.78
N GLN A 37 -3.47 7.88 -2.19
CA GLN A 37 -4.57 7.49 -1.30
C GLN A 37 -4.24 6.23 -0.49
N THR A 38 -3.49 5.29 -1.04
CA THR A 38 -3.09 4.06 -0.34
C THR A 38 -1.87 4.25 0.56
N LYS A 39 -1.09 5.34 0.37
CA LYS A 39 0.17 5.57 1.09
C LYS A 39 0.08 5.49 2.62
N PRO A 40 -0.93 6.06 3.31
CA PRO A 40 -1.05 5.93 4.76
C PRO A 40 -1.31 4.49 5.20
N ALA A 41 -2.19 3.75 4.50
CA ALA A 41 -2.46 2.34 4.76
C ALA A 41 -1.21 1.47 4.50
N CYS A 42 -0.49 1.73 3.40
CA CYS A 42 0.77 1.04 3.10
C CYS A 42 1.83 1.25 4.18
N LYS A 43 1.89 2.43 4.81
CA LYS A 43 2.80 2.68 5.95
C LYS A 43 2.49 1.75 7.13
N VAL A 44 1.22 1.57 7.47
CA VAL A 44 0.79 0.66 8.54
C VAL A 44 1.11 -0.78 8.18
N ALA A 45 0.83 -1.18 6.93
CA ALA A 45 1.14 -2.50 6.43
C ALA A 45 2.65 -2.80 6.44
N ASP A 46 3.50 -1.86 5.98
CA ASP A 46 4.96 -2.00 6.00
C ASP A 46 5.50 -2.10 7.44
N ALA A 47 4.96 -1.29 8.37
CA ALA A 47 5.32 -1.36 9.78
C ALA A 47 4.99 -2.73 10.37
N PHE A 48 3.77 -3.23 10.12
CA PHE A 48 3.36 -4.55 10.56
C PHE A 48 4.28 -5.66 10.04
N MET A 49 4.59 -5.67 8.74
CA MET A 49 5.48 -6.68 8.15
C MET A 49 6.89 -6.60 8.74
N SER A 50 7.40 -5.38 8.97
CA SER A 50 8.69 -5.15 9.61
C SER A 50 8.70 -5.64 11.06
N ASP A 51 7.66 -5.37 11.84
CA ASP A 51 7.52 -5.79 13.22
C ASP A 51 7.48 -7.32 13.33
N ILE A 52 6.69 -7.98 12.47
CA ILE A 52 6.65 -9.45 12.40
C ILE A 52 8.02 -10.01 12.05
N GLN A 53 8.72 -9.46 11.05
CA GLN A 53 10.05 -9.91 10.63
C GLN A 53 11.09 -9.76 11.75
N ASN A 54 11.05 -8.64 12.47
CA ASN A 54 11.99 -8.33 13.55
C ASN A 54 11.63 -9.00 14.88
N GLY A 55 10.46 -9.66 14.97
CA GLY A 55 9.97 -10.26 16.21
C GLY A 55 9.40 -9.26 17.22
N ASP A 56 9.13 -8.03 16.80
CA ASP A 56 8.41 -7.04 17.61
C ASP A 56 6.89 -7.31 17.56
N LEU A 57 6.49 -8.40 18.21
CA LEU A 57 5.10 -8.82 18.22
C LEU A 57 4.19 -7.83 18.98
N GLY A 58 4.75 -7.08 19.91
CA GLY A 58 4.04 -6.00 20.62
C GLY A 58 3.65 -4.87 19.66
N GLY A 59 4.60 -4.40 18.86
CA GLY A 59 4.38 -3.42 17.79
C GLY A 59 3.32 -3.89 16.81
N ALA A 60 3.50 -5.09 16.23
CA ALA A 60 2.56 -5.69 15.29
C ALA A 60 1.13 -5.81 15.88
N TYR A 61 1.02 -6.19 17.15
CA TYR A 61 -0.27 -6.35 17.85
C TYR A 61 -1.05 -5.03 18.00
N THR A 62 -0.37 -3.88 18.04
CA THR A 62 -1.03 -2.57 18.10
C THR A 62 -1.62 -2.14 16.75
N LEU A 63 -1.14 -2.69 15.64
CA LEU A 63 -1.53 -2.32 14.28
C LEU A 63 -2.72 -3.12 13.74
N VAL A 64 -3.14 -4.18 14.44
CA VAL A 64 -4.28 -5.00 14.05
C VAL A 64 -5.56 -4.54 14.75
N SER A 65 -6.71 -4.87 14.15
CA SER A 65 -8.03 -4.54 14.68
C SER A 65 -8.31 -5.21 16.04
N ASP A 66 -9.27 -4.67 16.77
CA ASP A 66 -9.72 -5.23 18.04
C ASP A 66 -10.17 -6.70 17.92
N ASP A 67 -10.83 -7.05 16.82
CA ASP A 67 -11.28 -8.42 16.58
C ASP A 67 -10.10 -9.39 16.47
N ILE A 68 -9.03 -9.02 15.76
CA ILE A 68 -7.81 -9.83 15.68
C ILE A 68 -7.15 -9.90 17.06
N ARG A 69 -7.06 -8.78 17.79
CA ARG A 69 -6.47 -8.76 19.15
C ARG A 69 -7.20 -9.68 20.10
N GLN A 70 -8.53 -9.65 20.11
CA GLN A 70 -9.36 -10.49 20.98
C GLN A 70 -9.21 -11.97 20.64
N ASN A 71 -9.21 -12.31 19.34
CA ASN A 71 -9.11 -13.71 18.91
C ASN A 71 -7.70 -14.29 19.08
N ALA A 72 -6.65 -13.50 18.85
CA ALA A 72 -5.27 -13.92 19.11
C ALA A 72 -4.98 -14.03 20.63
N GLY A 73 -5.64 -13.23 21.46
CA GLY A 73 -5.54 -13.22 22.91
C GLY A 73 -4.31 -12.49 23.45
N ASN A 74 -3.16 -12.57 22.79
CA ASN A 74 -1.94 -11.84 23.16
C ASN A 74 -0.99 -11.69 21.97
N ALA A 75 -0.02 -10.78 22.09
CA ALA A 75 0.94 -10.50 21.01
C ALA A 75 1.75 -11.73 20.58
N GLY A 76 2.16 -12.59 21.53
CA GLY A 76 2.95 -13.77 21.22
C GLY A 76 2.21 -14.83 20.39
N ALA A 77 0.89 -14.88 20.48
CA ALA A 77 0.05 -15.78 19.70
C ALA A 77 -0.34 -15.23 18.32
N LEU A 78 -0.12 -13.94 18.08
CA LEU A 78 -0.52 -13.27 16.86
C LEU A 78 -0.03 -13.96 15.57
N PRO A 79 1.26 -14.29 15.38
CA PRO A 79 1.73 -14.93 14.15
C PRO A 79 1.04 -16.28 13.90
N VAL A 80 0.82 -17.08 14.95
CA VAL A 80 0.15 -18.37 14.84
C VAL A 80 -1.30 -18.20 14.45
N TYR A 81 -1.99 -17.25 15.07
CA TYR A 81 -3.38 -16.91 14.73
C TYR A 81 -3.53 -16.48 13.27
N LEU A 82 -2.58 -15.70 12.76
CA LEU A 82 -2.56 -15.21 11.37
C LEU A 82 -2.02 -16.24 10.35
N GLY A 83 -1.63 -17.43 10.80
CA GLY A 83 -1.07 -18.47 9.92
C GLY A 83 0.37 -18.22 9.46
N ILE A 84 1.08 -17.28 10.09
CA ILE A 84 2.50 -16.98 9.85
C ILE A 84 3.32 -17.89 10.79
N LEU A 85 3.50 -19.14 10.38
CA LEU A 85 4.09 -20.19 11.24
C LEU A 85 5.62 -20.25 11.17
N LYS A 86 6.24 -19.49 10.27
CA LYS A 86 7.69 -19.50 10.03
C LYS A 86 8.23 -18.08 10.09
N PRO A 87 9.48 -17.89 10.52
CA PRO A 87 10.10 -16.55 10.51
C PRO A 87 10.23 -16.03 9.09
N ILE A 88 9.87 -14.76 8.88
CA ILE A 88 10.04 -14.06 7.61
C ILE A 88 11.49 -13.57 7.54
N VAL A 89 12.22 -13.98 6.50
CA VAL A 89 13.61 -13.53 6.26
C VAL A 89 13.63 -12.25 5.44
N SER A 90 12.80 -12.19 4.41
CA SER A 90 12.64 -11.00 3.57
C SER A 90 11.22 -10.86 3.08
N PHE A 91 10.83 -9.63 2.79
CA PHE A 91 9.56 -9.34 2.13
C PHE A 91 9.69 -8.15 1.19
N ASP A 92 8.91 -8.18 0.11
CA ASP A 92 8.78 -7.11 -0.86
C ASP A 92 7.30 -6.79 -1.07
N ARG A 93 6.96 -5.50 -1.07
CA ARG A 93 5.60 -5.08 -1.38
C ARG A 93 5.34 -5.21 -2.89
N GLY A 94 4.37 -6.03 -3.26
CA GLY A 94 3.97 -6.26 -4.64
C GLY A 94 3.04 -5.17 -5.16
N PHE A 95 1.82 -5.11 -4.65
CA PHE A 95 0.82 -4.13 -5.08
C PHE A 95 -0.09 -3.71 -3.93
N SER A 96 -0.78 -2.59 -4.12
CA SER A 96 -1.85 -2.14 -3.23
C SER A 96 -3.09 -1.77 -4.06
N MET A 97 -4.26 -2.07 -3.51
CA MET A 97 -5.56 -1.74 -4.09
C MET A 97 -6.42 -1.06 -3.06
N ILE A 98 -7.22 -0.10 -3.50
CA ILE A 98 -8.23 0.57 -2.68
C ILE A 98 -9.60 0.26 -3.25
N ASN A 99 -10.58 0.01 -2.38
CA ASN A 99 -11.97 -0.20 -2.81
C ASN A 99 -12.63 1.12 -3.28
N ASP A 100 -13.80 1.03 -3.89
CA ASP A 100 -14.47 2.18 -4.53
C ASP A 100 -14.88 3.26 -3.53
N ASP A 101 -15.25 2.89 -2.31
CA ASP A 101 -15.64 3.83 -1.23
C ASP A 101 -14.44 4.37 -0.43
N ARG A 102 -13.22 3.91 -0.75
CA ARG A 102 -11.94 4.33 -0.13
C ARG A 102 -11.84 4.03 1.37
N SER A 103 -12.63 3.10 1.86
CA SER A 103 -12.63 2.67 3.26
C SER A 103 -11.72 1.49 3.54
N GLU A 104 -11.34 0.75 2.51
CA GLU A 104 -10.53 -0.46 2.60
C GLU A 104 -9.38 -0.45 1.60
N VAL A 105 -8.20 -0.86 2.06
CA VAL A 105 -6.99 -1.02 1.25
C VAL A 105 -6.47 -2.44 1.42
N THR A 106 -6.22 -3.14 0.32
CA THR A 106 -5.51 -4.42 0.33
C THR A 106 -4.08 -4.22 -0.15
N VAL A 107 -3.11 -4.70 0.62
CA VAL A 107 -1.68 -4.66 0.29
C VAL A 107 -1.16 -6.08 0.19
N ALA A 108 -0.49 -6.40 -0.92
CA ALA A 108 0.13 -7.70 -1.15
C ALA A 108 1.64 -7.64 -0.93
N TYR A 109 2.17 -8.63 -0.22
CA TYR A 109 3.60 -8.83 -0.01
C TYR A 109 4.04 -10.19 -0.52
N PHE A 110 5.18 -10.24 -1.19
CA PHE A 110 5.91 -11.48 -1.47
C PHE A 110 6.91 -11.70 -0.34
N VAL A 111 6.87 -12.87 0.27
CA VAL A 111 7.69 -13.18 1.44
C VAL A 111 8.53 -14.42 1.21
N VAL A 112 9.73 -14.42 1.78
CA VAL A 112 10.62 -15.58 1.86
C VAL A 112 10.75 -15.96 3.33
N PHE A 113 10.45 -17.20 3.66
CA PHE A 113 10.60 -17.74 5.01
C PHE A 113 11.99 -18.31 5.27
N GLY A 114 12.32 -18.54 6.54
CA GLY A 114 13.63 -19.06 6.96
C GLY A 114 14.03 -20.42 6.38
N ASP A 115 13.06 -21.22 5.93
CA ASP A 115 13.28 -22.47 5.23
C ASP A 115 13.35 -22.32 3.70
N GLN A 116 13.50 -21.10 3.19
CA GLN A 116 13.55 -20.72 1.79
C GLN A 116 12.24 -20.96 1.00
N THR A 117 11.13 -21.25 1.70
CA THR A 117 9.82 -21.30 1.03
C THR A 117 9.29 -19.89 0.81
N GLU A 118 8.55 -19.70 -0.29
CA GLU A 118 7.94 -18.44 -0.68
C GLU A 118 6.42 -18.49 -0.51
N ALA A 119 5.83 -17.33 -0.21
CA ALA A 119 4.40 -17.16 -0.13
C ALA A 119 4.01 -15.72 -0.48
N ALA A 120 2.72 -15.48 -0.67
CA ALA A 120 2.15 -14.15 -0.68
C ALA A 120 1.37 -13.92 0.61
N ILE A 121 1.52 -12.74 1.22
CA ILE A 121 0.70 -12.28 2.34
C ILE A 121 -0.14 -11.11 1.86
N LEU A 122 -1.45 -11.22 2.01
CA LEU A 122 -2.40 -10.16 1.73
C LEU A 122 -2.85 -9.55 3.07
N LEU A 123 -2.69 -8.24 3.21
CA LEU A 123 -3.19 -7.48 4.34
C LEU A 123 -4.37 -6.63 3.88
N SER A 124 -5.53 -6.82 4.50
CA SER A 124 -6.68 -5.93 4.33
C SER A 124 -6.73 -4.95 5.49
N LEU A 125 -6.72 -3.65 5.17
CA LEU A 125 -6.76 -2.57 6.13
C LEU A 125 -8.05 -1.78 5.97
N ILE A 126 -8.64 -1.38 7.09
CA ILE A 126 -9.76 -0.45 7.13
C ILE A 126 -9.34 0.84 7.81
N LYS A 127 -10.02 1.92 7.45
CA LYS A 127 -9.87 3.20 8.13
C LYS A 127 -10.94 3.31 9.21
N ASN A 128 -10.49 3.32 10.46
CA ASN A 128 -11.32 3.53 11.64
C ASN A 128 -11.01 4.92 12.20
N ASP A 129 -12.00 5.83 12.18
CA ASP A 129 -11.82 7.26 12.45
C ASP A 129 -10.73 7.88 11.56
N GLU A 130 -9.56 8.18 12.12
CA GLU A 130 -8.41 8.75 11.39
C GLU A 130 -7.27 7.74 11.18
N GLU A 131 -7.37 6.53 11.75
CA GLU A 131 -6.30 5.54 11.76
C GLU A 131 -6.62 4.33 10.86
N TRP A 132 -5.58 3.76 10.26
CA TRP A 132 -5.66 2.52 9.50
C TRP A 132 -5.32 1.34 10.41
N GLU A 133 -6.17 0.32 10.38
CA GLU A 133 -5.99 -0.92 11.14
C GLU A 133 -6.04 -2.13 10.22
N ILE A 134 -5.23 -3.14 10.51
CA ILE A 134 -5.27 -4.41 9.77
C ILE A 134 -6.45 -5.23 10.29
N MET A 135 -7.41 -5.50 9.41
CA MET A 135 -8.62 -6.26 9.73
C MET A 135 -8.55 -7.73 9.29
N ASP A 136 -7.70 -8.05 8.33
CA ASP A 136 -7.52 -9.42 7.86
C ASP A 136 -6.10 -9.65 7.32
N VAL A 137 -5.62 -10.87 7.49
CA VAL A 137 -4.33 -11.34 7.00
C VAL A 137 -4.52 -12.71 6.36
N SER A 138 -4.25 -12.81 5.07
CA SER A 138 -4.34 -14.07 4.32
C SER A 138 -2.96 -14.50 3.83
N VAL A 139 -2.52 -15.71 4.19
CA VAL A 139 -1.26 -16.30 3.72
C VAL A 139 -1.54 -17.28 2.60
N ILE A 140 -1.09 -16.95 1.38
CA ILE A 140 -1.23 -17.78 0.18
C ILE A 140 0.09 -18.49 -0.05
N LYS A 141 0.11 -19.80 0.12
CA LYS A 141 1.28 -20.65 -0.14
C LYS A 141 1.23 -21.15 -1.58
N ASN A 142 2.37 -21.11 -2.25
CA ASN A 142 2.57 -21.73 -3.56
C ASN A 142 2.75 -23.24 -3.42
#